data_0896335273235e8e91eb14baf91f251f
#
_entry.id   0896335273235e8e91eb14baf91f251f
#
_cell.length_a   1.000
_cell.length_b   1.000
_cell.length_c   1.000
_cell.angle_alpha   90.00
_cell.angle_beta   90.00
_cell.angle_gamma   90.00
#
_symmetry.space_group_name_H-M   'P 1'
#
loop_
_entity.id
_entity.type
_entity.pdbx_description
1 polymer ?
#
loop_
_entity_poly.entity_id
_entity_poly.type
_entity_poly.pdbx_seq_one_letter_code
_entity_poly.pdbx_strand_id
1 'polypeptide(L)'
;MILFLYYYMQAVQTHTETRGWEATDTLTTNDDSCSLIVWNDEVNTFEWVIETLMEVCGHTEQQAEQCSMIIHTKGKYAVKEGSYETLKPQCDAITERGINATIEVFES
;
A
#
# COMPACT_ATOMS: atom_id res chain seq x y z
N MET A 1 -21.19 -2.64 -5.22
CA MET A 1 -19.92 -3.26 -4.84
C MET A 1 -18.96 -3.40 -6.01
N ILE A 2 -19.43 -3.97 -7.11
CA ILE A 2 -18.59 -4.15 -8.28
C ILE A 2 -18.16 -2.81 -8.88
N LEU A 3 -19.10 -1.87 -8.97
CA LEU A 3 -18.79 -0.55 -9.49
C LEU A 3 -17.78 0.18 -8.62
N PHE A 4 -17.91 0.00 -7.33
CA PHE A 4 -17.01 0.63 -6.37
C PHE A 4 -15.59 0.11 -6.56
N LEU A 5 -15.45 -1.19 -6.71
CA LEU A 5 -14.16 -1.82 -6.93
C LEU A 5 -13.54 -1.37 -8.26
N TYR A 6 -14.35 -1.30 -9.28
CA TYR A 6 -13.87 -0.85 -10.59
C TYR A 6 -13.35 0.58 -10.51
N TYR A 7 -14.07 1.43 -9.81
CA TYR A 7 -13.65 2.81 -9.63
C TYR A 7 -12.28 2.89 -8.94
N TYR A 8 -12.10 2.10 -7.91
CA TYR A 8 -10.83 2.09 -7.19
C TYR A 8 -9.69 1.60 -8.07
N MET A 9 -9.95 0.61 -8.88
CA MET A 9 -8.91 0.08 -9.73
C MET A 9 -8.46 1.11 -10.75
N GLN A 10 -9.38 1.89 -11.27
CA GLN A 10 -9.01 2.95 -12.18
C GLN A 10 -8.20 4.04 -11.50
N ALA A 11 -8.59 4.38 -10.28
CA ALA A 11 -7.85 5.38 -9.52
C ALA A 11 -6.43 4.92 -9.26
N VAL A 12 -6.26 3.64 -8.94
CA VAL A 12 -4.95 3.09 -8.68
C VAL A 12 -4.10 3.13 -9.94
N GLN A 13 -4.68 2.78 -11.08
CA GLN A 13 -3.95 2.81 -12.34
C GLN A 13 -3.48 4.22 -12.68
N THR A 14 -4.36 5.18 -12.51
CA THR A 14 -4.01 6.57 -12.77
C THR A 14 -2.87 7.01 -11.88
N HIS A 15 -2.97 6.65 -10.62
CA HIS A 15 -1.93 7.00 -9.65
C HIS A 15 -0.60 6.37 -10.03
N THR A 16 -0.64 5.12 -10.45
CA THR A 16 0.56 4.41 -10.83
C THR A 16 1.24 5.05 -12.03
N GLU A 17 0.47 5.47 -13.02
CA GLU A 17 1.00 6.14 -14.18
C GLU A 17 1.69 7.44 -13.80
N THR A 18 1.02 8.22 -12.97
CA THR A 18 1.59 9.47 -12.51
C THR A 18 2.89 9.23 -11.77
N ARG A 19 2.88 8.24 -10.91
CA ARG A 19 4.06 7.91 -10.12
C ARG A 19 5.21 7.45 -10.99
N GLY A 20 4.93 6.65 -12.00
CA GLY A 20 5.97 6.20 -12.90
C GLY A 20 6.63 7.34 -13.62
N TRP A 21 5.83 8.32 -14.00
CA TRP A 21 6.36 9.49 -14.66
C TRP A 21 7.22 10.31 -13.70
N GLU A 22 6.75 10.48 -12.48
CA GLU A 22 7.49 11.22 -11.47
C GLU A 22 8.78 10.53 -11.09
N ALA A 23 8.77 9.23 -11.06
CA ALA A 23 9.98 8.47 -10.74
C ALA A 23 11.10 8.80 -11.73
N THR A 24 10.73 9.05 -12.98
CA THR A 24 11.70 9.43 -13.98
C THR A 24 12.36 10.74 -13.62
N ASP A 25 11.58 11.67 -13.11
CA ASP A 25 12.09 12.98 -12.77
C ASP A 25 12.95 12.99 -11.54
N THR A 26 12.78 12.03 -10.67
CA THR A 26 13.47 12.01 -9.40
C THR A 26 14.55 10.97 -9.35
N LEU A 27 15.23 10.78 -10.46
CA LEU A 27 16.32 9.82 -10.52
C LEU A 27 17.42 10.12 -9.51
N THR A 28 17.51 11.36 -9.10
CA THR A 28 18.56 11.75 -8.17
C THR A 28 18.35 11.22 -6.77
N THR A 29 17.12 10.80 -6.44
CA THR A 29 16.84 10.33 -5.10
C THR A 29 16.48 8.86 -5.16
N ASN A 30 17.12 8.09 -4.31
CA ASN A 30 16.78 6.69 -4.16
C ASN A 30 15.82 6.48 -3.00
N ASP A 31 15.30 7.58 -2.46
CA ASP A 31 14.53 7.52 -1.25
C ASP A 31 13.18 6.86 -1.42
N ASP A 32 12.62 6.90 -2.64
CA ASP A 32 11.31 6.34 -2.89
C ASP A 32 11.38 5.03 -3.66
N SER A 33 12.43 4.28 -3.43
CA SER A 33 12.67 3.07 -4.21
C SER A 33 12.03 1.82 -3.63
N CYS A 34 11.25 1.94 -2.56
CA CYS A 34 10.67 0.77 -1.92
C CYS A 34 9.16 0.88 -1.87
N SER A 35 8.52 -0.28 -1.78
CA SER A 35 7.07 -0.37 -1.59
C SER A 35 6.77 -1.20 -0.37
N LEU A 36 5.80 -0.75 0.39
CA LEU A 36 5.29 -1.50 1.54
C LEU A 36 4.10 -2.31 1.05
N ILE A 37 4.25 -3.63 1.04
CA ILE A 37 3.26 -4.55 0.50
C ILE A 37 2.52 -5.19 1.67
N VAL A 38 1.19 -5.13 1.63
CA VAL A 38 0.36 -5.82 2.60
C VAL A 38 -0.31 -6.98 1.89
N TRP A 39 -0.28 -8.14 2.54
CA TRP A 39 -0.77 -9.39 1.96
C TRP A 39 -2.10 -9.77 2.59
N ASN A 40 -2.98 -10.31 1.79
CA ASN A 40 -4.25 -10.81 2.27
C ASN A 40 -4.04 -12.06 3.10
N ASP A 41 -4.89 -12.24 4.10
CA ASP A 41 -4.93 -13.49 4.83
C ASP A 41 -6.38 -13.72 5.26
N GLU A 42 -6.64 -14.87 5.88
CA GLU A 42 -8.00 -15.25 6.26
C GLU A 42 -8.28 -15.01 7.74
N VAL A 43 -7.30 -14.47 8.46
CA VAL A 43 -7.42 -14.28 9.90
C VAL A 43 -7.87 -12.88 10.24
N ASN A 44 -7.31 -11.88 9.56
CA ASN A 44 -7.58 -10.49 9.90
C ASN A 44 -8.86 -10.01 9.26
N THR A 45 -9.65 -9.24 10.05
CA THR A 45 -10.88 -8.68 9.51
C THR A 45 -10.56 -7.50 8.62
N PHE A 46 -11.52 -7.18 7.76
CA PHE A 46 -11.41 -6.04 6.87
C PHE A 46 -11.23 -4.76 7.69
N GLU A 47 -12.03 -4.63 8.75
CA GLU A 47 -11.97 -3.44 9.60
C GLU A 47 -10.63 -3.29 10.29
N TRP A 48 -10.02 -4.39 10.69
CA TRP A 48 -8.73 -4.33 11.37
C TRP A 48 -7.64 -3.85 10.42
N VAL A 49 -7.70 -4.30 9.18
CA VAL A 49 -6.74 -3.85 8.18
C VAL A 49 -6.92 -2.36 7.91
N ILE A 50 -8.17 -1.91 7.78
CA ILE A 50 -8.44 -0.49 7.56
C ILE A 50 -7.89 0.34 8.71
N GLU A 51 -8.20 -0.06 9.92
CA GLU A 51 -7.74 0.67 11.11
C GLU A 51 -6.22 0.73 11.16
N THR A 52 -5.58 -0.39 10.85
CA THR A 52 -4.12 -0.45 10.87
C THR A 52 -3.51 0.49 9.84
N LEU A 53 -4.05 0.52 8.63
CA LEU A 53 -3.51 1.38 7.59
C LEU A 53 -3.70 2.85 7.95
N MET A 54 -4.81 3.17 8.59
CA MET A 54 -5.02 4.55 9.02
C MET A 54 -4.02 4.96 10.09
N GLU A 55 -3.82 4.11 11.07
CA GLU A 55 -2.97 4.45 12.20
C GLU A 55 -1.49 4.38 11.89
N VAL A 56 -1.09 3.39 11.12
CA VAL A 56 0.33 3.18 10.85
C VAL A 56 0.81 3.99 9.66
N CYS A 57 0.04 3.98 8.58
CA CYS A 57 0.47 4.60 7.34
C CYS A 57 -0.10 6.00 7.14
N GLY A 58 -1.02 6.43 7.99
CA GLY A 58 -1.61 7.75 7.87
C GLY A 58 -2.61 7.88 6.75
N HIS A 59 -3.15 6.76 6.27
CA HIS A 59 -4.18 6.82 5.23
C HIS A 59 -5.46 7.39 5.78
N THR A 60 -6.20 8.09 4.93
CA THR A 60 -7.56 8.45 5.28
C THR A 60 -8.41 7.18 5.28
N GLU A 61 -9.59 7.28 5.86
CA GLU A 61 -10.48 6.12 5.90
C GLU A 61 -10.77 5.62 4.49
N GLN A 62 -11.02 6.54 3.56
CA GLN A 62 -11.28 6.15 2.18
C GLN A 62 -10.09 5.45 1.55
N GLN A 63 -8.90 5.98 1.76
CA GLN A 63 -7.70 5.36 1.22
C GLN A 63 -7.49 3.98 1.80
N ALA A 64 -7.70 3.84 3.10
CA ALA A 64 -7.52 2.56 3.77
C ALA A 64 -8.54 1.55 3.27
N GLU A 65 -9.78 1.98 3.02
CA GLU A 65 -10.78 1.09 2.48
C GLU A 65 -10.42 0.62 1.08
N GLN A 66 -9.91 1.54 0.26
CA GLN A 66 -9.49 1.18 -1.09
C GLN A 66 -8.36 0.17 -1.07
N CYS A 67 -7.37 0.42 -0.24
CA CYS A 67 -6.25 -0.51 -0.12
C CYS A 67 -6.72 -1.87 0.36
N SER A 68 -7.57 -1.89 1.37
CA SER A 68 -8.06 -3.14 1.94
C SER A 68 -8.86 -3.94 0.92
N MET A 69 -9.66 -3.26 0.12
CA MET A 69 -10.43 -3.94 -0.92
C MET A 69 -9.52 -4.58 -1.95
N ILE A 70 -8.47 -3.86 -2.35
CA ILE A 70 -7.54 -4.38 -3.35
C ILE A 70 -6.77 -5.56 -2.77
N ILE A 71 -6.33 -5.45 -1.52
CA ILE A 71 -5.64 -6.55 -0.86
C ILE A 71 -6.53 -7.78 -0.84
N HIS A 72 -7.81 -7.59 -0.50
CA HIS A 72 -8.74 -8.71 -0.39
C HIS A 72 -8.97 -9.38 -1.75
N THR A 73 -9.11 -8.58 -2.80
CA THR A 73 -9.47 -9.12 -4.10
C THR A 73 -8.27 -9.58 -4.92
N LYS A 74 -7.12 -8.93 -4.75
CA LYS A 74 -5.93 -9.24 -5.54
C LYS A 74 -4.91 -10.09 -4.80
N GLY A 75 -5.05 -10.19 -3.50
CA GLY A 75 -4.12 -10.96 -2.68
C GLY A 75 -3.03 -10.15 -2.05
N LYS A 76 -2.67 -9.02 -2.61
CA LYS A 76 -1.67 -8.13 -2.03
C LYS A 76 -1.78 -6.77 -2.70
N TYR A 77 -1.20 -5.76 -2.05
CA TYR A 77 -1.19 -4.44 -2.63
C TYR A 77 -0.11 -3.59 -1.98
N ALA A 78 0.53 -2.73 -2.77
CA ALA A 78 1.50 -1.77 -2.26
C ALA A 78 0.72 -0.60 -1.66
N VAL A 79 0.69 -0.54 -0.34
CA VAL A 79 -0.12 0.48 0.34
C VAL A 79 0.63 1.79 0.53
N LYS A 80 1.95 1.76 0.41
CA LYS A 80 2.75 2.96 0.56
C LYS A 80 4.09 2.77 -0.14
N GLU A 81 4.66 3.87 -0.60
CA GLU A 81 5.97 3.84 -1.24
C GLU A 81 6.85 4.89 -0.59
N GLY A 82 8.14 4.63 -0.58
CA GLY A 82 9.08 5.55 0.01
C GLY A 82 10.44 4.89 0.20
N SER A 83 11.24 5.48 1.06
CA SER A 83 12.55 4.92 1.37
C SER A 83 12.40 3.73 2.30
N TYR A 84 13.40 2.87 2.27
CA TYR A 84 13.40 1.73 3.16
C TYR A 84 13.34 2.18 4.63
N GLU A 85 14.07 3.23 4.95
CA GLU A 85 14.13 3.72 6.31
C GLU A 85 12.77 4.21 6.79
N THR A 86 12.01 4.83 5.90
CA THR A 86 10.68 5.30 6.25
C THR A 86 9.69 4.15 6.38
N LEU A 87 9.78 3.17 5.49
CA LEU A 87 8.79 2.10 5.44
C LEU A 87 9.04 1.01 6.46
N LYS A 88 10.29 0.83 6.87
CA LYS A 88 10.63 -0.27 7.78
C LYS A 88 9.85 -0.20 9.10
N PRO A 89 9.80 0.95 9.81
CA PRO A 89 9.02 0.99 11.03
C PRO A 89 7.53 0.77 10.78
N GLN A 90 7.02 1.20 9.64
CA GLN A 90 5.61 0.97 9.32
C GLN A 90 5.36 -0.51 9.07
N CYS A 91 6.26 -1.15 8.34
CA CYS A 91 6.15 -2.58 8.10
C CYS A 91 6.17 -3.37 9.41
N ASP A 92 7.08 -2.99 10.30
CA ASP A 92 7.17 -3.65 11.60
C ASP A 92 5.90 -3.46 12.41
N ALA A 93 5.34 -2.24 12.40
CA ALA A 93 4.13 -1.97 13.14
C ALA A 93 2.96 -2.78 12.61
N ILE A 94 2.87 -2.94 11.30
CA ILE A 94 1.80 -3.73 10.69
C ILE A 94 1.96 -5.20 11.06
N THR A 95 3.19 -5.72 10.96
CA THR A 95 3.40 -7.14 11.28
C THR A 95 3.18 -7.41 12.77
N GLU A 96 3.47 -6.45 13.63
CA GLU A 96 3.19 -6.62 15.05
C GLU A 96 1.71 -6.72 15.33
N ARG A 97 0.87 -6.21 14.44
CA ARG A 97 -0.57 -6.31 14.58
C ARG A 97 -1.12 -7.59 13.97
N GLY A 98 -0.25 -8.47 13.52
CA GLY A 98 -0.66 -9.76 12.99
C GLY A 98 -1.01 -9.75 11.52
N ILE A 99 -0.69 -8.68 10.83
CA ILE A 99 -0.96 -8.56 9.40
C ILE A 99 0.34 -8.78 8.65
N ASN A 100 0.32 -9.59 7.60
CA ASN A 100 1.52 -9.91 6.85
C ASN A 100 1.90 -8.74 5.95
N ALA A 101 3.09 -8.21 6.14
CA ALA A 101 3.58 -7.09 5.34
C ALA A 101 5.06 -7.29 5.03
N THR A 102 5.46 -6.84 3.86
CA THR A 102 6.84 -6.93 3.42
C THR A 102 7.23 -5.65 2.70
N ILE A 103 8.52 -5.46 2.50
CA ILE A 103 9.02 -4.32 1.75
C ILE A 103 9.70 -4.86 0.50
N GLU A 104 9.32 -4.31 -0.65
CA GLU A 104 9.94 -4.68 -1.91
C GLU A 104 10.70 -3.49 -2.47
N VAL A 105 11.84 -3.77 -3.05
CA VAL A 105 12.70 -2.76 -3.64
C VAL A 105 12.45 -2.73 -5.13
N PHE A 106 12.22 -1.53 -5.66
CA PHE A 106 12.08 -1.38 -7.11
C PHE A 106 13.44 -1.51 -7.76
N GLU A 107 13.45 -2.23 -8.87
CA GLU A 107 14.63 -2.32 -9.70
C GLU A 107 14.35 -1.51 -10.94
N SER A 108 15.07 -0.45 -11.14
CA SER A 108 14.85 0.37 -12.32
C SER A 108 15.75 -0.06 -13.48
#